data_e50575c63a813b0d0327f5c458501554
#
_entry.id   e50575c63a813b0d0327f5c458501554
#
_cell.length_a   1.000
_cell.length_b   1.000
_cell.length_c   1.000
_cell.angle_alpha   90.00
_cell.angle_beta   90.00
_cell.angle_gamma   90.00
#
_symmetry.space_group_name_H-M   'P 1'
#
loop_
_entity.id
_entity.type
_entity.pdbx_description
1 polymer ?
#
loop_
_entity_poly.entity_id
_entity_poly.type
_entity_poly.pdbx_seq_one_letter_code
_entity_poly.pdbx_strand_id
1 'polypeptide(L)'
;MCTFIENYQPTKLEWRVLDYYKRRGIQSPTEIDIELFAKESGVWVHHAPIESKYYEMVDGMYSIIVDSRPPQLQQRVELAHEYGHVLLHTGDQEILCQAERIRQEREANHFAMYALAPTYLIAQYMIEDCSWHSQVVHLADKFNVPLPFMDARLRLLAQGVYGVSPGSIRKAEFICESIEDYDYSYRHPLDETLEYVVCDGKILHLRKRTTV
;
A
#
# COMPACT_ATOMS: atom_id res chain seq x y z
N MET A 1 4.03 -22.14 10.09
CA MET A 1 3.24 -20.94 10.49
C MET A 1 4.26 -19.90 10.86
N CYS A 2 4.35 -18.81 10.10
CA CYS A 2 5.47 -17.89 10.20
C CYS A 2 5.46 -17.18 11.55
N THR A 3 6.47 -17.40 12.39
CA THR A 3 6.64 -16.81 13.74
C THR A 3 6.77 -15.28 13.72
N PHE A 4 6.91 -14.70 12.53
CA PHE A 4 7.06 -13.27 12.28
C PHE A 4 5.86 -12.43 12.78
N ILE A 5 4.65 -12.98 12.84
CA ILE A 5 3.42 -12.23 13.13
C ILE A 5 2.83 -12.56 14.52
N GLU A 6 3.40 -13.51 15.28
CA GLU A 6 2.85 -13.92 16.57
C GLU A 6 2.71 -12.78 17.61
N ASN A 7 3.54 -11.75 17.52
CA ASN A 7 3.52 -10.59 18.41
C ASN A 7 2.91 -9.33 17.77
N TYR A 8 2.38 -9.43 16.55
CA TYR A 8 1.80 -8.28 15.88
C TYR A 8 0.49 -7.84 16.52
N GLN A 9 0.40 -6.56 16.84
CA GLN A 9 -0.83 -5.94 17.37
C GLN A 9 -1.43 -5.03 16.29
N PRO A 10 -2.54 -5.43 15.66
CA PRO A 10 -3.21 -4.60 14.66
C PRO A 10 -3.64 -3.25 15.23
N THR A 11 -3.52 -2.19 14.45
CA THR A 11 -4.07 -0.89 14.79
C THR A 11 -5.61 -0.93 14.81
N LYS A 12 -6.25 0.09 15.42
CA LYS A 12 -7.73 0.19 15.40
C LYS A 12 -8.29 0.20 13.98
N LEU A 13 -7.62 0.89 13.06
CA LEU A 13 -8.01 0.95 11.66
C LEU A 13 -7.89 -0.44 11.00
N GLU A 14 -6.77 -1.11 11.19
CA GLU A 14 -6.55 -2.45 10.66
C GLU A 14 -7.59 -3.45 11.22
N TRP A 15 -7.90 -3.39 12.52
CA TRP A 15 -8.94 -4.21 13.12
C TRP A 15 -10.31 -4.03 12.45
N ARG A 16 -10.67 -2.80 12.05
CA ARG A 16 -11.93 -2.55 11.32
C ARG A 16 -11.94 -3.25 9.95
N VAL A 17 -10.82 -3.19 9.22
CA VAL A 17 -10.68 -3.89 7.94
C VAL A 17 -10.73 -5.41 8.13
N LEU A 18 -10.00 -5.93 9.12
CA LEU A 18 -9.97 -7.37 9.43
C LEU A 18 -11.36 -7.91 9.81
N ASP A 19 -12.10 -7.19 10.64
CA ASP A 19 -13.45 -7.56 11.06
C ASP A 19 -14.44 -7.56 9.89
N TYR A 20 -14.33 -6.55 9.00
CA TYR A 20 -15.13 -6.49 7.77
C TYR A 20 -14.84 -7.68 6.84
N TYR A 21 -13.56 -8.02 6.63
CA TYR A 21 -13.16 -9.15 5.79
C TYR A 21 -13.55 -10.50 6.38
N LYS A 22 -13.39 -10.65 7.69
CA LYS A 22 -13.82 -11.86 8.41
C LYS A 22 -15.31 -12.13 8.25
N ARG A 23 -16.15 -11.09 8.39
CA ARG A 23 -17.61 -11.22 8.19
C ARG A 23 -17.98 -11.59 6.76
N ARG A 24 -17.17 -11.21 5.77
CA ARG A 24 -17.35 -11.58 4.36
C ARG A 24 -16.71 -12.90 3.98
N GLY A 25 -15.95 -13.52 4.86
CA GLY A 25 -15.26 -14.77 4.58
C GLY A 25 -14.12 -14.61 3.57
N ILE A 26 -13.49 -13.44 3.45
CA ILE A 26 -12.36 -13.20 2.55
C ILE A 26 -11.15 -14.03 3.01
N GLN A 27 -10.71 -14.97 2.17
CA GLN A 27 -9.62 -15.92 2.48
C GLN A 27 -8.46 -15.84 1.48
N SER A 28 -8.60 -15.06 0.41
CA SER A 28 -7.61 -14.96 -0.66
C SER A 28 -7.50 -13.51 -1.15
N PRO A 29 -6.31 -13.06 -1.60
CA PRO A 29 -6.13 -11.73 -2.17
C PRO A 29 -7.01 -11.45 -3.40
N THR A 30 -7.38 -12.47 -4.15
CA THR A 30 -8.23 -12.37 -5.35
C THR A 30 -9.69 -12.06 -5.04
N GLU A 31 -10.12 -12.26 -3.79
CA GLU A 31 -11.48 -11.93 -3.33
C GLU A 31 -11.61 -10.46 -2.88
N ILE A 32 -10.50 -9.73 -2.83
CA ILE A 32 -10.49 -8.32 -2.45
C ILE A 32 -10.85 -7.46 -3.67
N ASP A 33 -12.11 -7.07 -3.75
CA ASP A 33 -12.65 -6.18 -4.77
C ASP A 33 -13.12 -4.85 -4.14
N ILE A 34 -12.24 -3.85 -4.18
CA ILE A 34 -12.51 -2.53 -3.58
C ILE A 34 -13.64 -1.81 -4.32
N GLU A 35 -13.77 -1.99 -5.64
CA GLU A 35 -14.83 -1.36 -6.42
C GLU A 35 -16.20 -1.93 -6.04
N LEU A 36 -16.28 -3.25 -5.88
CA LEU A 36 -17.48 -3.91 -5.37
C LEU A 36 -17.82 -3.43 -3.95
N PHE A 37 -16.85 -3.32 -3.06
CA PHE A 37 -17.06 -2.86 -1.68
C PHE A 37 -17.54 -1.41 -1.62
N ALA A 38 -16.98 -0.54 -2.46
CA ALA A 38 -17.42 0.85 -2.60
C ALA A 38 -18.88 0.90 -3.09
N LYS A 39 -19.20 0.17 -4.15
CA LYS A 39 -20.57 0.08 -4.70
C LYS A 39 -21.60 -0.41 -3.68
N GLU A 40 -21.28 -1.44 -2.92
CA GLU A 40 -22.17 -1.98 -1.88
C GLU A 40 -22.36 -1.00 -0.71
N SER A 41 -21.39 -0.11 -0.49
CA SER A 41 -21.48 0.99 0.48
C SER A 41 -22.20 2.22 -0.07
N GLY A 42 -22.75 2.15 -1.30
CA GLY A 42 -23.46 3.26 -1.94
C GLY A 42 -22.53 4.32 -2.54
N VAL A 43 -21.24 4.02 -2.71
CA VAL A 43 -20.25 4.92 -3.32
C VAL A 43 -20.14 4.62 -4.82
N TRP A 44 -20.32 5.63 -5.63
CA TRP A 44 -20.19 5.50 -7.07
C TRP A 44 -18.74 5.65 -7.52
N VAL A 45 -18.27 4.73 -8.37
CA VAL A 45 -16.91 4.73 -8.90
C VAL A 45 -16.94 5.00 -10.40
N HIS A 46 -16.14 5.96 -10.85
CA HIS A 46 -15.99 6.34 -12.24
C HIS A 46 -14.50 6.36 -12.62
N HIS A 47 -14.17 5.96 -13.84
CA HIS A 47 -12.82 6.06 -14.38
C HIS A 47 -12.77 7.16 -15.44
N ALA A 48 -11.87 8.14 -15.28
CA ALA A 48 -11.70 9.26 -16.18
C ALA A 48 -10.23 9.68 -16.28
N PRO A 49 -9.77 10.32 -17.37
CA PRO A 49 -8.37 10.73 -17.51
C PRO A 49 -8.08 12.06 -16.76
N ILE A 50 -8.46 12.12 -15.49
CA ILE A 50 -8.24 13.23 -14.58
C ILE A 50 -7.72 12.68 -13.25
N GLU A 51 -7.15 13.52 -12.40
CA GLU A 51 -6.63 13.13 -11.08
C GLU A 51 -7.70 12.44 -10.22
N SER A 52 -7.29 11.38 -9.52
CA SER A 52 -8.17 10.61 -8.64
C SER A 52 -8.63 11.48 -7.48
N LYS A 53 -9.93 11.45 -7.18
CA LYS A 53 -10.53 12.24 -6.10
C LYS A 53 -11.90 11.70 -5.73
N TYR A 54 -12.26 11.77 -4.44
CA TYR A 54 -13.64 11.59 -4.01
C TYR A 54 -14.41 12.91 -3.94
N TYR A 55 -15.73 12.82 -4.05
CA TYR A 55 -16.67 13.93 -3.93
C TYR A 55 -17.87 13.52 -3.10
N GLU A 56 -18.33 14.41 -2.24
CA GLU A 56 -19.64 14.33 -1.66
C GLU A 56 -20.63 15.10 -2.58
N MET A 57 -21.52 14.37 -3.23
CA MET A 57 -22.45 14.94 -4.23
C MET A 57 -23.66 15.60 -3.56
N VAL A 58 -24.21 14.92 -2.56
CA VAL A 58 -25.32 15.36 -1.70
C VAL A 58 -25.10 14.66 -0.37
N ASP A 59 -25.64 15.17 0.73
CA ASP A 59 -25.50 14.62 2.08
C ASP A 59 -25.49 13.08 2.10
N GLY A 60 -24.32 12.50 2.40
CA GLY A 60 -24.12 11.06 2.50
C GLY A 60 -24.01 10.30 1.17
N MET A 61 -24.05 10.97 0.02
CA MET A 61 -23.84 10.36 -1.30
C MET A 61 -22.45 10.70 -1.84
N TYR A 62 -21.59 9.69 -1.94
CA TYR A 62 -20.23 9.85 -2.38
C TYR A 62 -19.98 9.30 -3.79
N SER A 63 -19.08 9.94 -4.52
CA SER A 63 -18.56 9.49 -5.80
C SER A 63 -17.05 9.56 -5.80
N ILE A 64 -16.40 8.54 -6.36
CA ILE A 64 -14.95 8.49 -6.55
C ILE A 64 -14.67 8.53 -8.05
N ILE A 65 -13.78 9.43 -8.47
CA ILE A 65 -13.17 9.41 -9.78
C ILE A 65 -11.79 8.81 -9.64
N VAL A 66 -11.49 7.77 -10.41
CA VAL A 66 -10.18 7.13 -10.49
C VAL A 66 -9.51 7.57 -11.78
N ASP A 67 -8.25 8.03 -11.70
CA ASP A 67 -7.47 8.38 -12.88
C ASP A 67 -7.24 7.14 -13.77
N SER A 68 -7.74 7.18 -14.98
CA SER A 68 -7.64 6.06 -15.93
C SER A 68 -6.30 6.00 -16.68
N ARG A 69 -5.41 7.00 -16.52
CA ARG A 69 -4.12 7.09 -17.23
C ARG A 69 -3.03 6.18 -16.66
N PRO A 70 -2.90 6.00 -15.34
CA PRO A 70 -1.91 5.09 -14.77
C PRO A 70 -2.24 3.62 -15.05
N PRO A 71 -1.26 2.69 -14.88
CA PRO A 71 -1.52 1.26 -14.97
C PRO A 71 -2.60 0.79 -13.98
N GLN A 72 -3.31 -0.29 -14.31
CA GLN A 72 -4.43 -0.81 -13.50
C GLN A 72 -4.06 -1.07 -12.03
N LEU A 73 -2.85 -1.55 -11.76
CA LEU A 73 -2.37 -1.76 -10.39
C LEU A 73 -2.34 -0.45 -9.58
N GLN A 74 -1.93 0.64 -10.23
CA GLN A 74 -1.92 1.96 -9.60
C GLN A 74 -3.34 2.48 -9.40
N GLN A 75 -4.21 2.35 -10.41
CA GLN A 75 -5.63 2.73 -10.31
C GLN A 75 -6.32 2.03 -9.12
N ARG A 76 -6.01 0.74 -8.91
CA ARG A 76 -6.53 -0.04 -7.77
C ARG A 76 -6.09 0.54 -6.42
N VAL A 77 -4.84 0.98 -6.32
CA VAL A 77 -4.32 1.63 -5.10
C VAL A 77 -4.98 2.97 -4.87
N GLU A 78 -5.12 3.79 -5.91
CA GLU A 78 -5.79 5.09 -5.85
C GLU A 78 -7.27 4.94 -5.44
N LEU A 79 -7.99 3.98 -6.03
CA LEU A 79 -9.35 3.69 -5.63
C LEU A 79 -9.45 3.33 -4.14
N ALA A 80 -8.54 2.47 -3.64
CA ALA A 80 -8.53 2.10 -2.23
C ALA A 80 -8.21 3.30 -1.32
N HIS A 81 -7.34 4.20 -1.76
CA HIS A 81 -7.01 5.44 -1.05
C HIS A 81 -8.22 6.37 -0.96
N GLU A 82 -8.86 6.69 -2.09
CA GLU A 82 -10.04 7.56 -2.14
C GLU A 82 -11.22 6.95 -1.36
N TYR A 83 -11.39 5.64 -1.44
CA TYR A 83 -12.41 4.96 -0.63
C TYR A 83 -12.10 5.02 0.87
N GLY A 84 -10.82 5.03 1.24
CA GLY A 84 -10.36 5.29 2.60
C GLY A 84 -10.81 6.67 3.10
N HIS A 85 -10.68 7.71 2.29
CA HIS A 85 -11.19 9.04 2.61
C HIS A 85 -12.71 9.02 2.85
N VAL A 86 -13.47 8.43 1.97
CA VAL A 86 -14.94 8.32 2.12
C VAL A 86 -15.34 7.62 3.42
N LEU A 87 -14.63 6.57 3.83
CA LEU A 87 -14.97 5.78 5.02
C LEU A 87 -14.52 6.39 6.35
N LEU A 88 -13.46 7.20 6.33
CA LEU A 88 -12.78 7.65 7.56
C LEU A 88 -12.98 9.12 7.84
N HIS A 89 -13.21 9.93 6.81
CA HIS A 89 -13.21 11.37 6.94
C HIS A 89 -14.56 11.93 6.47
N THR A 90 -15.09 12.85 7.27
CA THR A 90 -16.29 13.62 6.96
C THR A 90 -15.92 15.08 6.83
N GLY A 91 -16.52 15.79 5.87
CA GLY A 91 -16.33 17.22 5.67
C GLY A 91 -15.38 17.58 4.53
N ASP A 92 -15.39 18.87 4.19
CA ASP A 92 -14.63 19.43 3.06
C ASP A 92 -13.15 19.55 3.41
N GLN A 93 -12.29 18.83 2.69
CA GLN A 93 -10.84 18.87 2.86
C GLN A 93 -10.24 20.28 2.59
N GLU A 94 -10.92 21.12 1.84
CA GLU A 94 -10.43 22.46 1.53
C GLU A 94 -10.43 23.40 2.74
N ILE A 95 -11.24 23.09 3.76
CA ILE A 95 -11.40 23.88 4.99
C ILE A 95 -10.43 23.43 6.10
N LEU A 96 -9.83 22.23 5.96
CA LEU A 96 -8.98 21.65 7.01
C LEU A 96 -7.63 22.37 7.12
N CYS A 97 -7.13 22.47 8.35
CA CYS A 97 -5.76 22.91 8.57
C CYS A 97 -4.74 21.87 8.01
N GLN A 98 -3.55 22.36 7.68
CA GLN A 98 -2.51 21.51 7.07
C GLN A 98 -2.21 20.22 7.89
N ALA A 99 -2.17 20.32 9.22
CA ALA A 99 -1.87 19.18 10.09
C ALA A 99 -2.97 18.12 10.02
N GLU A 100 -4.25 18.50 9.93
CA GLU A 100 -5.36 17.56 9.78
C GLU A 100 -5.37 16.93 8.41
N ARG A 101 -5.09 17.70 7.35
CA ARG A 101 -4.95 17.17 6.00
C ARG A 101 -3.88 16.08 5.93
N ILE A 102 -2.67 16.34 6.46
CA ILE A 102 -1.58 15.36 6.54
C ILE A 102 -2.01 14.10 7.32
N ARG A 103 -2.78 14.27 8.40
CA ARG A 103 -3.29 13.14 9.19
C ARG A 103 -4.27 12.30 8.36
N GLN A 104 -5.23 12.93 7.68
CA GLN A 104 -6.22 12.24 6.85
C GLN A 104 -5.55 11.49 5.69
N GLU A 105 -4.60 12.11 5.00
CA GLU A 105 -3.82 11.47 3.95
C GLU A 105 -3.09 10.21 4.45
N ARG A 106 -2.48 10.30 5.62
CA ARG A 106 -1.81 9.14 6.23
C ARG A 106 -2.81 8.03 6.60
N GLU A 107 -3.96 8.38 7.13
CA GLU A 107 -5.02 7.42 7.49
C GLU A 107 -5.59 6.73 6.25
N ALA A 108 -5.83 7.47 5.15
CA ALA A 108 -6.28 6.92 3.88
C ALA A 108 -5.23 6.00 3.24
N ASN A 109 -3.95 6.38 3.27
CA ASN A 109 -2.85 5.54 2.84
C ASN A 109 -2.76 4.23 3.65
N HIS A 110 -2.87 4.31 4.98
CA HIS A 110 -2.87 3.12 5.83
C HIS A 110 -4.10 2.24 5.57
N PHE A 111 -5.28 2.85 5.36
CA PHE A 111 -6.47 2.09 4.96
C PHE A 111 -6.23 1.32 3.67
N ALA A 112 -5.72 1.97 2.62
CA ALA A 112 -5.41 1.30 1.35
C ALA A 112 -4.44 0.12 1.55
N MET A 113 -3.39 0.30 2.39
CA MET A 113 -2.43 -0.76 2.71
C MET A 113 -3.08 -1.94 3.43
N TYR A 114 -3.95 -1.69 4.41
CA TYR A 114 -4.64 -2.75 5.15
C TYR A 114 -5.72 -3.44 4.30
N ALA A 115 -6.42 -2.67 3.46
CA ALA A 115 -7.47 -3.20 2.61
C ALA A 115 -6.90 -4.06 1.48
N LEU A 116 -5.89 -3.59 0.74
CA LEU A 116 -5.33 -4.32 -0.39
C LEU A 116 -4.38 -5.46 0.01
N ALA A 117 -3.72 -5.34 1.18
CA ALA A 117 -2.77 -6.34 1.67
C ALA A 117 -2.93 -6.57 3.18
N PRO A 118 -4.03 -7.22 3.61
CA PRO A 118 -4.30 -7.48 5.03
C PRO A 118 -3.28 -8.45 5.62
N THR A 119 -2.87 -8.19 6.87
CA THR A 119 -1.78 -8.91 7.56
C THR A 119 -2.00 -10.41 7.60
N TYR A 120 -3.23 -10.89 7.83
CA TYR A 120 -3.49 -12.32 7.91
C TYR A 120 -3.28 -13.04 6.58
N LEU A 121 -3.57 -12.39 5.45
CA LEU A 121 -3.26 -12.95 4.13
C LEU A 121 -1.76 -12.84 3.82
N ILE A 122 -1.11 -11.72 4.18
CA ILE A 122 0.35 -11.62 4.06
C ILE A 122 1.01 -12.81 4.76
N ALA A 123 0.59 -13.12 6.01
CA ALA A 123 1.11 -14.25 6.78
C ALA A 123 0.97 -15.62 6.07
N GLN A 124 -0.11 -15.81 5.30
CA GLN A 124 -0.36 -17.05 4.57
C GLN A 124 0.52 -17.20 3.33
N TYR A 125 0.88 -16.07 2.70
CA TYR A 125 1.61 -16.05 1.43
C TYR A 125 3.10 -15.70 1.58
N MET A 126 3.59 -15.43 2.80
CA MET A 126 5.02 -15.22 3.03
C MET A 126 5.85 -16.44 2.70
N ILE A 127 6.99 -16.22 2.05
CA ILE A 127 7.98 -17.26 1.77
C ILE A 127 9.01 -17.25 2.89
N GLU A 128 9.34 -18.43 3.44
CA GLU A 128 10.43 -18.60 4.40
C GLU A 128 11.79 -18.55 3.68
N ASP A 129 12.82 -18.10 4.38
CA ASP A 129 14.22 -18.09 3.91
C ASP A 129 14.45 -17.40 2.57
N CYS A 130 13.75 -16.29 2.30
CA CYS A 130 13.96 -15.49 1.11
C CYS A 130 14.42 -14.05 1.43
N SER A 131 15.03 -13.38 0.45
CA SER A 131 15.41 -11.99 0.60
C SER A 131 14.19 -11.07 0.72
N TRP A 132 14.36 -9.89 1.34
CA TRP A 132 13.30 -8.88 1.39
C TRP A 132 12.73 -8.56 0.01
N HIS A 133 13.62 -8.36 -0.96
CA HIS A 133 13.22 -8.07 -2.34
C HIS A 133 12.36 -9.20 -2.94
N SER A 134 12.80 -10.46 -2.80
CA SER A 134 12.03 -11.62 -3.28
C SER A 134 10.66 -11.69 -2.63
N GLN A 135 10.57 -11.38 -1.34
CA GLN A 135 9.33 -11.30 -0.60
C GLN A 135 8.40 -10.20 -1.14
N VAL A 136 8.94 -8.99 -1.39
CA VAL A 136 8.18 -7.88 -1.97
C VAL A 136 7.62 -8.25 -3.34
N VAL A 137 8.46 -8.81 -4.23
CA VAL A 137 8.05 -9.21 -5.60
C VAL A 137 6.96 -10.27 -5.53
N HIS A 138 7.17 -11.32 -4.73
CA HIS A 138 6.19 -12.41 -4.59
C HIS A 138 4.84 -11.91 -4.07
N LEU A 139 4.84 -11.11 -3.01
CA LEU A 139 3.60 -10.62 -2.42
C LEU A 139 2.93 -9.55 -3.30
N ALA A 140 3.68 -8.68 -3.97
CA ALA A 140 3.12 -7.72 -4.92
C ALA A 140 2.33 -8.43 -6.04
N ASP A 141 2.88 -9.51 -6.58
CA ASP A 141 2.20 -10.36 -7.57
C ASP A 141 0.93 -11.00 -6.97
N LYS A 142 1.02 -11.65 -5.80
CA LYS A 142 -0.11 -12.31 -5.14
C LYS A 142 -1.26 -11.38 -4.80
N PHE A 143 -0.94 -10.16 -4.35
CA PHE A 143 -1.93 -9.16 -3.94
C PHE A 143 -2.37 -8.25 -5.08
N ASN A 144 -1.78 -8.40 -6.27
CA ASN A 144 -2.07 -7.58 -7.45
C ASN A 144 -1.94 -6.08 -7.14
N VAL A 145 -0.77 -5.69 -6.62
CA VAL A 145 -0.42 -4.30 -6.26
C VAL A 145 0.98 -3.94 -6.77
N PRO A 146 1.28 -2.63 -6.93
CA PRO A 146 2.61 -2.18 -7.34
C PRO A 146 3.70 -2.59 -6.33
N LEU A 147 4.92 -2.87 -6.81
CA LEU A 147 6.06 -3.20 -5.96
C LEU A 147 6.34 -2.15 -4.87
N PRO A 148 6.36 -0.83 -5.17
CA PRO A 148 6.56 0.18 -4.14
C PRO A 148 5.48 0.19 -3.06
N PHE A 149 4.25 -0.13 -3.42
CA PHE A 149 3.15 -0.25 -2.46
C PHE A 149 3.37 -1.43 -1.52
N MET A 150 3.73 -2.59 -2.05
CA MET A 150 3.97 -3.78 -1.21
C MET A 150 5.20 -3.60 -0.32
N ASP A 151 6.27 -2.98 -0.83
CA ASP A 151 7.45 -2.64 -0.02
C ASP A 151 7.07 -1.73 1.17
N ALA A 152 6.33 -0.65 0.92
CA ALA A 152 5.84 0.24 1.97
C ALA A 152 4.93 -0.49 2.98
N ARG A 153 4.06 -1.39 2.50
CA ARG A 153 3.17 -2.20 3.35
C ARG A 153 3.94 -3.14 4.26
N LEU A 154 4.95 -3.84 3.73
CA LEU A 154 5.79 -4.74 4.53
C LEU A 154 6.63 -3.98 5.56
N ARG A 155 7.13 -2.80 5.21
CA ARG A 155 7.83 -1.93 6.18
C ARG A 155 6.91 -1.49 7.31
N LEU A 156 5.68 -1.11 6.99
CA LEU A 156 4.67 -0.77 8.01
C LEU A 156 4.39 -1.96 8.93
N LEU A 157 4.25 -3.16 8.37
CA LEU A 157 4.07 -4.39 9.13
C LEU A 157 5.28 -4.68 10.04
N ALA A 158 6.50 -4.60 9.52
CA ALA A 158 7.73 -4.83 10.27
C ALA A 158 7.90 -3.82 11.42
N GLN A 159 7.50 -2.56 11.24
CA GLN A 159 7.47 -1.58 12.33
C GLN A 159 6.54 -2.00 13.46
N GLY A 160 5.35 -2.51 13.12
CA GLY A 160 4.37 -3.00 14.10
C GLY A 160 4.85 -4.24 14.86
N VAL A 161 5.60 -5.13 14.20
CA VAL A 161 6.12 -6.38 14.79
C VAL A 161 7.33 -6.13 15.70
N TYR A 162 8.28 -5.32 15.25
CA TYR A 162 9.57 -5.18 15.91
C TYR A 162 9.71 -3.92 16.76
N GLY A 163 8.76 -2.99 16.70
CA GLY A 163 8.89 -1.67 17.28
C GLY A 163 10.07 -0.86 16.71
N VAL A 164 10.54 -1.23 15.53
CA VAL A 164 11.77 -0.72 14.92
C VAL A 164 11.44 0.50 14.05
N SER A 165 12.18 1.59 14.21
CA SER A 165 12.00 2.75 13.36
C SER A 165 12.39 2.45 11.90
N PRO A 166 11.79 3.14 10.90
CA PRO A 166 12.10 2.95 9.48
C PRO A 166 13.60 2.99 9.14
N GLY A 167 14.37 3.76 9.91
CA GLY A 167 15.82 3.87 9.75
C GLY A 167 16.61 2.62 10.11
N SER A 168 16.10 1.78 11.01
CA SER A 168 16.79 0.55 11.43
C SER A 168 16.60 -0.59 10.43
N ILE A 169 15.43 -0.67 9.79
CA ILE A 169 15.16 -1.64 8.71
C ILE A 169 16.08 -1.34 7.52
N ARG A 170 16.29 -0.06 7.20
CA ARG A 170 17.22 0.36 6.14
C ARG A 170 18.66 -0.12 6.34
N LYS A 171 19.13 -0.23 7.60
CA LYS A 171 20.51 -0.72 7.87
C LYS A 171 20.70 -2.21 7.62
N ALA A 172 19.66 -3.02 7.83
CA ALA A 172 19.75 -4.47 7.58
C ALA A 172 19.71 -4.82 6.08
N GLU A 173 19.10 -3.98 5.24
CA GLU A 173 18.96 -4.21 3.79
C GLU A 173 20.21 -3.79 2.98
N PHE A 174 21.06 -2.93 3.53
CA PHE A 174 22.25 -2.42 2.82
C PHE A 174 23.47 -3.36 2.82
N ILE A 175 23.35 -4.58 3.29
CA ILE A 175 24.42 -5.60 3.23
C ILE A 175 24.25 -6.50 2.01
N CYS A 176 23.60 -6.05 0.96
CA CYS A 176 23.61 -6.76 -0.31
C CYS A 176 24.67 -6.14 -1.22
N GLU A 177 25.62 -6.98 -1.59
CA GLU A 177 26.81 -6.67 -2.41
C GLU A 177 26.44 -5.89 -3.67
N SER A 178 27.35 -5.01 -4.10
CA SER A 178 27.28 -4.23 -5.32
C SER A 178 27.08 -5.14 -6.53
N ILE A 179 25.87 -5.16 -7.10
CA ILE A 179 25.65 -5.74 -8.42
C ILE A 179 26.11 -4.67 -9.43
N GLU A 180 27.17 -4.95 -10.18
CA GLU A 180 27.76 -4.02 -11.14
C GLU A 180 27.01 -3.96 -12.47
N ASP A 181 26.21 -4.99 -12.82
CA ASP A 181 25.45 -5.07 -14.06
C ASP A 181 23.94 -4.88 -13.81
N TYR A 182 23.40 -3.75 -14.26
CA TYR A 182 21.96 -3.46 -14.27
C TYR A 182 21.57 -2.67 -15.53
N ASP A 183 20.31 -2.81 -15.97
CA ASP A 183 19.84 -2.16 -17.20
C ASP A 183 19.59 -0.67 -17.00
N TYR A 184 18.92 -0.30 -15.90
CA TYR A 184 18.60 1.07 -15.52
C TYR A 184 18.24 1.17 -14.04
N SER A 185 18.20 2.41 -13.53
CA SER A 185 17.67 2.71 -12.21
C SER A 185 16.62 3.80 -12.29
N TYR A 186 15.66 3.82 -11.35
CA TYR A 186 14.69 4.90 -11.23
C TYR A 186 14.49 5.30 -9.77
N ARG A 187 14.10 6.57 -9.57
CA ARG A 187 14.00 7.16 -8.24
C ARG A 187 12.94 6.47 -7.39
N HIS A 188 13.25 6.32 -6.11
CA HIS A 188 12.26 5.89 -5.13
C HIS A 188 11.18 6.98 -4.97
N PRO A 189 9.88 6.65 -5.06
CA PRO A 189 8.82 7.65 -5.08
C PRO A 189 8.67 8.46 -3.79
N LEU A 190 9.11 7.92 -2.66
CA LEU A 190 8.98 8.55 -1.34
C LEU A 190 10.31 9.01 -0.72
N ASP A 191 11.45 8.75 -1.38
CA ASP A 191 12.78 9.11 -0.85
C ASP A 191 13.74 9.42 -2.00
N GLU A 192 13.95 10.69 -2.27
CA GLU A 192 14.81 11.17 -3.38
C GLU A 192 16.28 10.74 -3.26
N THR A 193 16.70 10.29 -2.08
CA THR A 193 18.06 9.80 -1.84
C THR A 193 18.25 8.34 -2.26
N LEU A 194 17.17 7.66 -2.63
CA LEU A 194 17.16 6.25 -3.00
C LEU A 194 16.75 6.06 -4.47
N GLU A 195 17.27 4.99 -5.06
CA GLU A 195 16.88 4.54 -6.40
C GLU A 195 16.71 3.01 -6.44
N TYR A 196 15.72 2.56 -7.23
CA TYR A 196 15.57 1.16 -7.59
C TYR A 196 16.48 0.82 -8.74
N VAL A 197 17.19 -0.30 -8.62
CA VAL A 197 18.05 -0.86 -9.66
C VAL A 197 17.31 -2.00 -10.36
N VAL A 198 17.24 -1.96 -11.69
CA VAL A 198 16.46 -2.90 -12.50
C VAL A 198 17.38 -3.66 -13.47
N CYS A 199 17.17 -4.97 -13.58
CA CYS A 199 17.81 -5.83 -14.56
C CYS A 199 16.75 -6.80 -15.12
N ASP A 200 16.77 -7.03 -16.44
CA ASP A 200 15.78 -7.86 -17.16
C ASP A 200 14.31 -7.48 -16.84
N GLY A 201 14.06 -6.17 -16.68
CA GLY A 201 12.74 -5.65 -16.33
C GLY A 201 12.29 -5.97 -14.89
N LYS A 202 13.16 -6.50 -14.03
CA LYS A 202 12.89 -6.80 -12.62
C LYS A 202 13.71 -5.89 -11.72
N ILE A 203 13.08 -5.40 -10.64
CA ILE A 203 13.80 -4.64 -9.60
C ILE A 203 14.71 -5.62 -8.84
N LEU A 204 16.01 -5.37 -8.87
CA LEU A 204 16.99 -6.17 -8.16
C LEU A 204 17.13 -5.74 -6.69
N HIS A 205 17.33 -4.45 -6.47
CA HIS A 205 17.50 -3.90 -5.12
C HIS A 205 17.29 -2.39 -5.08
N LEU A 206 17.27 -1.85 -3.88
CA LEU A 206 17.23 -0.43 -3.59
C LEU A 206 18.59 0.04 -3.15
N ARG A 207 19.14 1.10 -3.74
CA ARG A 207 20.44 1.67 -3.33
C ARG A 207 20.36 3.17 -3.09
N LYS A 208 21.35 3.72 -2.38
CA LYS A 208 21.53 5.16 -2.31
C LYS A 208 21.96 5.71 -3.66
N ARG A 209 21.31 6.78 -4.07
CA ARG A 209 21.67 7.49 -5.28
C ARG A 209 23.07 8.10 -5.13
N THR A 210 23.96 7.77 -6.04
CA THR A 210 25.24 8.44 -6.14
C THR A 210 25.02 9.77 -6.86
N THR A 211 25.06 10.88 -6.12
CA THR A 211 25.13 12.22 -6.71
C THR A 211 26.54 12.37 -7.27
N VAL A 212 26.65 12.40 -8.59
CA VAL A 212 27.83 12.88 -9.31
C VAL A 212 27.81 14.39 -9.33
#